data_9100fc5a470470b32f7d1f4530d27f5d
#
_entry.id   9100fc5a470470b32f7d1f4530d27f5d
#
_cell.length_a   1.000
_cell.length_b   1.000
_cell.length_c   1.000
_cell.angle_alpha   90.00
_cell.angle_beta   90.00
_cell.angle_gamma   90.00
#
_symmetry.space_group_name_H-M   'P 1'
#
loop_
_entity.id
_entity.type
_entity.pdbx_description
1 polymer ?
#
loop_
_entity_poly.entity_id
_entity_poly.type
_entity_poly.pdbx_seq_one_letter_code
_entity_poly.pdbx_strand_id
1 'polypeptide(L)'
;MKEKKWKIELTEHQLRLIANCVEDCHRFICGQMELSNSRACCPKNYLELSEELDKLQQLVTPGLERGASYGWDGRCCPNKFQRKFIAETYYLYREIYHQLTLEAAKHKDMGWNVYLGKTLTCEESGEPIKVERI
;
A
#
# COMPACT_ATOMS: atom_id res chain seq x y z
N MET A 1 -25.61 -10.04 -4.03
CA MET A 1 -25.80 -9.70 -2.60
C MET A 1 -24.80 -8.60 -2.24
N LYS A 2 -25.29 -7.51 -1.66
CA LYS A 2 -24.39 -6.46 -1.21
C LYS A 2 -23.63 -6.90 0.03
N GLU A 3 -22.35 -6.63 0.04
CA GLU A 3 -21.48 -6.85 1.17
C GLU A 3 -21.87 -5.94 2.33
N LYS A 4 -21.83 -6.43 3.56
CA LYS A 4 -22.06 -5.62 4.74
C LYS A 4 -20.94 -4.63 4.94
N LYS A 5 -21.30 -3.38 5.25
CA LYS A 5 -20.32 -2.30 5.47
C LYS A 5 -20.22 -1.98 6.95
N TRP A 6 -19.05 -1.58 7.38
CA TRP A 6 -18.73 -1.24 8.77
C TRP A 6 -18.16 0.16 8.85
N LYS A 7 -18.48 0.86 9.93
CA LYS A 7 -17.84 2.14 10.28
C LYS A 7 -16.93 1.91 11.47
N ILE A 8 -15.79 2.57 11.46
CA ILE A 8 -14.85 2.57 12.57
C ILE A 8 -14.31 3.99 12.75
N GLU A 9 -14.16 4.42 14.00
CA GLU A 9 -13.55 5.70 14.32
C GLU A 9 -12.10 5.48 14.74
N LEU A 10 -11.21 6.23 14.13
CA LEU A 10 -9.76 6.12 14.35
C LEU A 10 -9.18 7.52 14.52
N THR A 11 -8.12 7.62 15.32
CA THR A 11 -7.28 8.82 15.29
C THR A 11 -6.53 8.86 13.96
N GLU A 12 -6.04 10.04 13.57
CA GLU A 12 -5.21 10.17 12.38
C GLU A 12 -3.99 9.25 12.47
N HIS A 13 -3.36 9.18 13.64
CA HIS A 13 -2.20 8.32 13.85
C HIS A 13 -2.54 6.84 13.60
N GLN A 14 -3.67 6.36 14.15
CA GLN A 14 -4.11 4.98 13.93
C GLN A 14 -4.40 4.72 12.44
N LEU A 15 -5.02 5.67 11.76
CA LEU A 15 -5.31 5.54 10.33
C LEU A 15 -4.01 5.45 9.52
N ARG A 16 -3.00 6.27 9.85
CA ARG A 16 -1.68 6.21 9.21
C ARG A 16 -0.97 4.88 9.45
N LEU A 17 -1.08 4.34 10.66
CA LEU A 17 -0.49 3.03 10.96
C LEU A 17 -1.09 1.94 10.07
N ILE A 18 -2.40 1.94 9.91
CA ILE A 18 -3.09 0.98 9.04
C ILE A 18 -2.59 1.14 7.59
N ALA A 19 -2.58 2.37 7.07
CA ALA A 19 -2.12 2.64 5.72
C ALA A 19 -0.67 2.20 5.51
N ASN A 20 0.22 2.48 6.47
CA ASN A 20 1.62 2.08 6.40
C ASN A 20 1.78 0.55 6.33
N CYS A 21 1.02 -0.18 7.14
CA CYS A 21 1.08 -1.64 7.13
C CYS A 21 0.51 -2.22 5.84
N VAL A 22 -0.58 -1.66 5.33
CA VAL A 22 -1.17 -2.08 4.05
C VAL A 22 -0.20 -1.81 2.91
N GLU A 23 0.46 -0.65 2.91
CA GLU A 23 1.46 -0.31 1.90
C GLU A 23 2.60 -1.33 1.89
N ASP A 24 3.14 -1.68 3.04
CA ASP A 24 4.21 -2.67 3.12
C ASP A 24 3.78 -4.04 2.60
N CYS A 25 2.57 -4.48 2.93
CA CYS A 25 2.05 -5.73 2.39
C CYS A 25 1.89 -5.68 0.88
N HIS A 26 1.36 -4.56 0.34
CA HIS A 26 1.24 -4.36 -1.09
C HIS A 26 2.60 -4.45 -1.78
N ARG A 27 3.57 -3.68 -1.28
CA ARG A 27 4.92 -3.63 -1.86
C ARG A 27 5.62 -4.98 -1.77
N PHE A 28 5.48 -5.67 -0.65
CA PHE A 28 6.08 -6.99 -0.44
C PHE A 28 5.60 -7.99 -1.48
N ILE A 29 4.30 -8.08 -1.71
CA ILE A 29 3.73 -8.99 -2.71
C ILE A 29 4.06 -8.54 -4.14
N CYS A 30 4.28 -7.24 -4.37
CA CYS A 30 4.70 -6.72 -5.67
C CYS A 30 6.17 -6.99 -6.00
N GLY A 31 6.99 -7.36 -5.04
CA GLY A 31 8.43 -7.55 -5.22
C GLY A 31 9.31 -6.49 -4.57
N GLN A 32 8.73 -5.49 -3.92
CA GLN A 32 9.45 -4.43 -3.19
C GLN A 32 9.46 -4.77 -1.69
N MET A 33 10.40 -5.62 -1.28
CA MET A 33 10.36 -6.33 -0.01
C MET A 33 11.08 -5.58 1.13
N GLU A 34 10.96 -4.26 1.18
CA GLU A 34 11.71 -3.44 2.16
C GLU A 34 11.06 -3.35 3.54
N LEU A 35 9.74 -3.40 3.63
CA LEU A 35 8.97 -3.33 4.89
C LEU A 35 9.32 -2.09 5.73
N SER A 36 9.63 -0.96 5.07
CA SER A 36 10.11 0.25 5.75
C SER A 36 9.00 1.07 6.40
N ASN A 37 7.78 1.01 5.86
CA ASN A 37 6.67 1.84 6.36
C ASN A 37 6.06 1.29 7.65
N SER A 38 6.05 -0.02 7.82
CA SER A 38 5.56 -0.67 9.03
C SER A 38 6.62 -0.74 10.14
N ARG A 39 7.82 -0.21 9.87
CA ARG A 39 8.96 -0.25 10.79
C ARG A 39 9.48 -1.66 11.09
N ALA A 40 9.22 -2.62 10.21
CA ALA A 40 9.89 -3.92 10.29
C ALA A 40 11.40 -3.76 10.10
N CYS A 41 11.82 -2.82 9.23
CA CYS A 41 13.20 -2.41 9.09
C CYS A 41 13.48 -1.24 10.04
N CYS A 42 14.40 -1.43 10.98
CA CYS A 42 14.92 -0.35 11.81
C CYS A 42 16.38 -0.07 11.45
N PRO A 43 16.94 1.11 11.84
CA PRO A 43 18.32 1.47 11.47
C PRO A 43 19.39 0.46 11.85
N LYS A 44 19.17 -0.31 12.91
CA LYS A 44 20.16 -1.29 13.38
C LYS A 44 20.22 -2.56 12.56
N ASN A 45 19.09 -2.98 11.97
CA ASN A 45 18.99 -4.24 11.24
C ASN A 45 18.67 -4.08 9.76
N TYR A 46 18.68 -2.85 9.25
CA TYR A 46 18.24 -2.54 7.89
C TYR A 46 18.98 -3.37 6.84
N LEU A 47 20.31 -3.38 6.88
CA LEU A 47 21.10 -4.10 5.87
C LEU A 47 20.91 -5.61 5.96
N GLU A 48 20.93 -6.17 7.15
CA GLU A 48 20.77 -7.61 7.37
C GLU A 48 19.38 -8.07 6.90
N LEU A 49 18.34 -7.35 7.31
CA LEU A 49 16.98 -7.68 6.93
C LEU A 49 16.78 -7.56 5.41
N SER A 50 17.30 -6.50 4.80
CA SER A 50 17.23 -6.28 3.35
C SER A 50 17.88 -7.43 2.58
N GLU A 51 19.06 -7.89 3.02
CA GLU A 51 19.75 -9.03 2.40
C GLU A 51 18.94 -10.33 2.49
N GLU A 52 18.35 -10.60 3.65
CA GLU A 52 17.53 -11.80 3.85
C GLU A 52 16.23 -11.73 3.04
N LEU A 53 15.60 -10.56 2.95
CA LEU A 53 14.40 -10.37 2.13
C LEU A 53 14.70 -10.58 0.65
N ASP A 54 15.85 -10.11 0.16
CA ASP A 54 16.27 -10.36 -1.22
C ASP A 54 16.38 -11.86 -1.54
N LYS A 55 16.85 -12.66 -0.59
CA LYS A 55 16.93 -14.11 -0.75
C LYS A 55 15.55 -14.77 -0.86
N LEU A 56 14.53 -14.17 -0.22
CA LEU A 56 13.17 -14.69 -0.24
C LEU A 56 12.39 -14.26 -1.48
N GLN A 57 12.89 -13.30 -2.24
CA GLN A 57 12.14 -12.73 -3.37
C GLN A 57 11.61 -13.77 -4.34
N GLN A 58 12.41 -14.77 -4.72
CA GLN A 58 11.97 -15.79 -5.68
C GLN A 58 10.87 -16.70 -5.15
N LEU A 59 10.74 -16.82 -3.83
CA LEU A 59 9.64 -17.57 -3.21
C LEU A 59 8.34 -16.76 -3.19
N VAL A 60 8.43 -15.45 -2.95
CA VAL A 60 7.26 -14.56 -2.87
C VAL A 60 6.82 -14.09 -4.26
N THR A 61 7.77 -13.76 -5.11
CA THR A 61 7.52 -13.20 -6.44
C THR A 61 8.28 -14.00 -7.51
N PRO A 62 7.87 -15.24 -7.77
CA PRO A 62 8.55 -16.09 -8.74
C PRO A 62 8.64 -15.42 -10.12
N GLY A 63 9.81 -15.49 -10.73
CA GLY A 63 10.03 -14.92 -12.06
C GLY A 63 10.37 -13.44 -12.11
N LEU A 64 10.30 -12.71 -10.99
CA LEU A 64 10.76 -11.32 -10.95
C LEU A 64 12.27 -11.26 -10.69
N GLU A 65 12.92 -10.39 -11.44
CA GLU A 65 14.31 -10.02 -11.17
C GLU A 65 14.37 -9.06 -9.98
N ARG A 66 15.53 -8.97 -9.35
CA ARG A 66 15.78 -8.04 -8.25
C ARG A 66 15.47 -6.61 -8.68
N GLY A 67 14.67 -5.91 -7.89
CA GLY A 67 14.27 -4.53 -8.18
C GLY A 67 13.10 -4.39 -9.15
N ALA A 68 12.63 -5.49 -9.74
CA ALA A 68 11.44 -5.48 -10.58
C ALA A 68 10.17 -5.53 -9.74
N SER A 69 9.03 -5.22 -10.35
CA SER A 69 7.73 -5.19 -9.69
C SER A 69 6.63 -5.71 -10.62
N TYR A 70 5.60 -6.31 -10.04
CA TYR A 70 4.40 -6.71 -10.80
C TYR A 70 3.53 -5.51 -11.24
N GLY A 71 3.82 -4.31 -10.75
CA GLY A 71 3.03 -3.12 -11.01
C GLY A 71 2.02 -2.83 -9.90
N TRP A 72 1.55 -1.58 -9.83
CA TRP A 72 0.64 -1.12 -8.78
C TRP A 72 -0.68 -1.89 -8.75
N ASP A 73 -1.17 -2.33 -9.91
CA ASP A 73 -2.41 -3.10 -10.07
C ASP A 73 -2.14 -4.62 -10.20
N GLY A 74 -0.87 -5.04 -10.14
CA GLY A 74 -0.49 -6.43 -10.26
C GLY A 74 -0.64 -7.03 -11.67
N ARG A 75 -0.75 -6.19 -12.71
CA ARG A 75 -1.04 -6.66 -14.09
C ARG A 75 -0.03 -7.70 -14.61
N CYS A 76 1.20 -7.63 -14.16
CA CYS A 76 2.25 -8.56 -14.57
C CYS A 76 2.34 -9.80 -13.68
N CYS A 77 1.50 -9.90 -12.64
CA CYS A 77 1.50 -11.04 -11.72
C CYS A 77 0.75 -12.23 -12.33
N PRO A 78 1.38 -13.41 -12.44
CA PRO A 78 0.71 -14.58 -13.02
C PRO A 78 -0.34 -15.22 -12.10
N ASN A 79 -0.27 -14.96 -10.80
CA ASN A 79 -1.18 -15.55 -9.82
C ASN A 79 -2.38 -14.62 -9.58
N LYS A 80 -3.59 -15.10 -9.84
CA LYS A 80 -4.81 -14.30 -9.72
C LYS A 80 -5.09 -13.80 -8.30
N PHE A 81 -4.80 -14.61 -7.29
CA PHE A 81 -5.02 -14.21 -5.90
C PHE A 81 -4.07 -13.09 -5.48
N GLN A 82 -2.79 -13.21 -5.85
CA GLN A 82 -1.82 -12.16 -5.58
C GLN A 82 -2.15 -10.89 -6.36
N ARG A 83 -2.53 -11.01 -7.63
CA ARG A 83 -2.89 -9.85 -8.45
C ARG A 83 -4.06 -9.07 -7.84
N LYS A 84 -5.11 -9.77 -7.41
CA LYS A 84 -6.26 -9.13 -6.76
C LYS A 84 -5.84 -8.45 -5.47
N PHE A 85 -5.06 -9.12 -4.64
CA PHE A 85 -4.54 -8.56 -3.39
C PHE A 85 -3.71 -7.29 -3.64
N ILE A 86 -2.86 -7.30 -4.67
CA ILE A 86 -2.05 -6.16 -5.05
C ILE A 86 -2.94 -4.95 -5.39
N ALA A 87 -3.94 -5.16 -6.22
CA ALA A 87 -4.86 -4.10 -6.63
C ALA A 87 -5.67 -3.56 -5.45
N GLU A 88 -6.21 -4.43 -4.60
CA GLU A 88 -7.01 -4.04 -3.45
C GLU A 88 -6.20 -3.28 -2.40
N THR A 89 -5.00 -3.75 -2.09
CA THR A 89 -4.14 -3.11 -1.08
C THR A 89 -3.60 -1.77 -1.57
N TYR A 90 -3.24 -1.65 -2.85
CA TYR A 90 -2.85 -0.37 -3.44
C TYR A 90 -3.95 0.68 -3.25
N TYR A 91 -5.17 0.34 -3.65
CA TYR A 91 -6.28 1.26 -3.54
C TYR A 91 -6.50 1.70 -2.08
N LEU A 92 -6.50 0.76 -1.13
CA LEU A 92 -6.75 1.07 0.28
C LEU A 92 -5.74 2.05 0.84
N TYR A 93 -4.45 1.78 0.73
CA TYR A 93 -3.46 2.66 1.35
C TYR A 93 -3.34 3.99 0.61
N ARG A 94 -3.44 3.98 -0.72
CA ARG A 94 -3.36 5.20 -1.52
C ARG A 94 -4.55 6.12 -1.28
N GLU A 95 -5.74 5.57 -1.16
CA GLU A 95 -6.94 6.37 -0.87
C GLU A 95 -6.88 6.97 0.54
N ILE A 96 -6.40 6.24 1.51
CA ILE A 96 -6.19 6.77 2.86
C ILE A 96 -5.22 7.95 2.82
N TYR A 97 -4.05 7.79 2.20
CA TYR A 97 -3.07 8.88 2.07
C TYR A 97 -3.63 10.06 1.29
N HIS A 98 -4.40 9.80 0.23
CA HIS A 98 -5.04 10.86 -0.56
C HIS A 98 -5.97 11.71 0.31
N GLN A 99 -6.86 11.09 1.06
CA GLN A 99 -7.81 11.81 1.92
C GLN A 99 -7.10 12.56 3.06
N LEU A 100 -6.09 11.96 3.68
CA LEU A 100 -5.29 12.62 4.70
C LEU A 100 -4.56 13.84 4.14
N THR A 101 -4.04 13.75 2.93
CA THR A 101 -3.34 14.84 2.26
C THR A 101 -4.29 15.95 1.85
N LEU A 102 -5.49 15.63 1.35
CA LEU A 102 -6.52 16.63 1.05
C LEU A 102 -6.93 17.40 2.30
N GLU A 103 -7.08 16.72 3.43
CA GLU A 103 -7.40 17.38 4.71
C GLU A 103 -6.28 18.32 5.15
N ALA A 104 -5.04 17.89 5.07
CA ALA A 104 -3.88 18.74 5.39
C ALA A 104 -3.78 19.95 4.46
N ALA A 105 -4.11 19.77 3.19
CA ALA A 105 -4.05 20.84 2.17
C ALA A 105 -5.06 21.98 2.43
N LYS A 106 -6.10 21.74 3.23
CA LYS A 106 -7.05 22.79 3.66
C LYS A 106 -6.41 23.81 4.61
N HIS A 107 -5.30 23.44 5.25
CA HIS A 107 -4.68 24.23 6.33
C HIS A 107 -3.30 24.76 5.98
N LYS A 108 -2.67 24.25 4.93
CA LYS A 108 -1.34 24.71 4.49
C LYS A 108 -1.13 24.38 3.00
N ASP A 109 -0.21 25.13 2.38
CA ASP A 109 0.24 24.83 1.03
C ASP A 109 1.11 23.57 1.07
N MET A 110 0.69 22.52 0.36
CA MET A 110 1.39 21.26 0.26
C MET A 110 2.44 21.23 -0.85
N GLY A 111 2.46 22.25 -1.70
CA GLY A 111 3.28 22.22 -2.91
C GLY A 111 2.90 21.04 -3.81
N TRP A 112 3.87 20.50 -4.53
CA TRP A 112 3.64 19.28 -5.29
C TRP A 112 3.65 18.08 -4.35
N ASN A 113 2.61 17.26 -4.42
CA ASN A 113 2.47 16.05 -3.60
C ASN A 113 1.69 15.00 -4.39
N VAL A 114 2.26 13.81 -4.53
CA VAL A 114 1.66 12.73 -5.32
C VAL A 114 0.28 12.32 -4.78
N TYR A 115 0.04 12.47 -3.49
CA TYR A 115 -1.23 12.08 -2.86
C TYR A 115 -2.35 13.09 -3.03
N LEU A 116 -2.07 14.28 -3.57
CA LEU A 116 -3.12 15.25 -3.94
C LEU A 116 -3.92 14.78 -5.15
N GLY A 117 -3.31 14.00 -6.03
CA GLY A 117 -3.99 13.43 -7.18
C GLY A 117 -4.91 12.27 -6.81
N LYS A 118 -5.97 12.10 -7.61
CA LYS A 118 -6.93 11.00 -7.42
C LYS A 118 -6.21 9.64 -7.45
N THR A 119 -6.58 8.75 -6.55
CA THR A 119 -6.07 7.40 -6.50
C THR A 119 -6.43 6.63 -7.77
N LEU A 120 -5.44 5.98 -8.38
CA LEU A 120 -5.66 5.11 -9.52
C LEU A 120 -6.44 3.87 -9.09
N THR A 121 -7.38 3.45 -9.92
CA THR A 121 -8.18 2.25 -9.68
C THR A 121 -8.20 1.38 -10.92
N CYS A 122 -8.47 0.09 -10.73
CA CYS A 122 -8.71 -0.87 -11.79
C CYS A 122 -9.90 -1.74 -11.38
N GLU A 123 -10.31 -2.63 -12.26
CA GLU A 123 -11.46 -3.50 -12.01
C GLU A 123 -11.32 -4.31 -10.72
N GLU A 124 -10.10 -4.74 -10.40
CA GLU A 124 -9.81 -5.57 -9.23
C GLU A 124 -9.56 -4.78 -7.94
N SER A 125 -9.67 -3.45 -7.97
CA SER A 125 -9.45 -2.60 -6.77
C SER A 125 -10.48 -2.80 -5.67
N GLY A 126 -11.63 -3.35 -5.99
CA GLY A 126 -12.70 -3.59 -5.04
C GLY A 126 -13.65 -2.39 -4.88
N GLU A 127 -14.50 -2.47 -3.87
CA GLU A 127 -15.48 -1.44 -3.56
C GLU A 127 -14.79 -0.14 -3.11
N PRO A 128 -15.31 1.03 -3.50
CA PRO A 128 -14.79 2.31 -3.00
C PRO A 128 -14.90 2.41 -1.47
N ILE A 129 -13.85 2.92 -0.86
CA ILE A 129 -13.86 3.23 0.58
C ILE A 129 -14.17 4.71 0.79
N LYS A 130 -14.64 5.04 1.99
CA LYS A 130 -14.92 6.40 2.39
C LYS A 130 -14.09 6.74 3.61
N VAL A 131 -13.23 7.72 3.48
CA VAL A 131 -12.37 8.23 4.55
C VAL A 131 -12.78 9.68 4.82
N GLU A 132 -13.29 9.95 6.01
CA GLU A 132 -13.81 11.28 6.38
C GLU A 132 -13.28 11.68 7.76
N ARG A 133 -12.93 12.94 7.90
CA ARG A 133 -12.69 13.54 9.20
C ARG A 133 -14.04 13.76 9.91
N ILE A 134 -14.12 13.34 11.15
CA ILE A 134 -15.27 13.61 12.01
C ILE A 134 -15.00 14.79 12.93
#